data_12b131b2e227613af851d39670169ca8
#
_entry.id   12b131b2e227613af851d39670169ca8
#
_cell.length_a   1.000
_cell.length_b   1.000
_cell.length_c   1.000
_cell.angle_alpha   90.00
_cell.angle_beta   90.00
_cell.angle_gamma   90.00
#
_symmetry.space_group_name_H-M   'P 1'
#
loop_
_entity.id
_entity.type
_entity.pdbx_description
1 polymer ?
#
loop_
_entity_poly.entity_id
_entity_poly.type
_entity_poly.pdbx_seq_one_letter_code
_entity_poly.pdbx_strand_id
1 'polypeptide(L)'
;MHDVQSTIDDNRQAVAAFLTSAGAVPQPAWTRPRAPGKWSPGQVAEHVAIAYEIALAILNGTFSGRGAPRVLRPLIRTIVFRPVIKTGRFKEGVKAPAPFLPTASPAGVADLTVRLQAAADAFERELEATARMGRTSVDHPFFGRVALSDYSRLQAIHTRHHSQQLGTRDAV
;
A
#
# COMPACT_ATOMS: atom_id res chain seq x y z
N MET A 1 -18.72 11.65 4.61
CA MET A 1 -17.98 11.36 3.36
C MET A 1 -16.64 12.09 3.50
N HIS A 2 -15.52 11.37 3.57
CA HIS A 2 -14.22 12.03 3.63
C HIS A 2 -13.96 12.75 2.30
N ASP A 3 -13.51 13.99 2.38
CA ASP A 3 -13.02 14.72 1.22
C ASP A 3 -11.76 14.01 0.68
N VAL A 4 -11.62 13.94 -0.64
CA VAL A 4 -10.46 13.30 -1.27
C VAL A 4 -9.16 13.97 -0.79
N GLN A 5 -9.15 15.30 -0.66
CA GLN A 5 -7.98 16.04 -0.22
C GLN A 5 -7.54 15.63 1.20
N SER A 6 -8.45 15.53 2.15
CA SER A 6 -8.11 15.11 3.51
C SER A 6 -7.53 13.68 3.57
N THR A 7 -7.96 12.79 2.66
CA THR A 7 -7.41 11.43 2.59
C THR A 7 -6.05 11.38 1.90
N ILE A 8 -5.76 12.30 1.00
CA ILE A 8 -4.43 12.49 0.40
C ILE A 8 -3.44 12.98 1.47
N ASP A 9 -3.83 13.97 2.26
CA ASP A 9 -2.97 14.49 3.34
C ASP A 9 -2.67 13.41 4.39
N ASP A 10 -3.67 12.58 4.73
CA ASP A 10 -3.49 11.41 5.60
C ASP A 10 -2.53 10.37 4.98
N ASN A 11 -2.59 10.17 3.67
CA ASN A 11 -1.70 9.28 2.93
C ASN A 11 -0.25 9.79 2.94
N ARG A 12 -0.03 11.09 2.71
CA ARG A 12 1.30 11.72 2.80
C ARG A 12 1.93 11.53 4.18
N GLN A 13 1.15 11.74 5.24
CA GLN A 13 1.62 11.51 6.60
C GLN A 13 2.01 10.03 6.83
N ALA A 14 1.22 9.09 6.32
CA ALA A 14 1.53 7.67 6.43
C ALA A 14 2.84 7.31 5.70
N VAL A 15 3.05 7.83 4.49
CA VAL A 15 4.28 7.63 3.71
C VAL A 15 5.49 8.25 4.42
N ALA A 16 5.40 9.50 4.88
CA ALA A 16 6.49 10.18 5.58
C ALA A 16 6.90 9.40 6.86
N ALA A 17 5.93 8.95 7.64
CA ALA A 17 6.20 8.13 8.84
C ALA A 17 6.84 6.78 8.49
N PHE A 18 6.39 6.15 7.40
CA PHE A 18 6.99 4.90 6.92
C PHE A 18 8.45 5.10 6.50
N LEU A 19 8.75 6.15 5.72
CA LEU A 19 10.09 6.47 5.24
C LEU A 19 11.05 6.79 6.40
N THR A 20 10.57 7.54 7.40
CA THR A 20 11.32 7.79 8.63
C THR A 20 11.66 6.47 9.34
N SER A 21 10.68 5.58 9.49
CA SER A 21 10.89 4.26 10.11
C SER A 21 11.83 3.38 9.32
N ALA A 22 11.74 3.40 7.99
CA ALA A 22 12.63 2.64 7.10
C ALA A 22 14.08 3.14 7.19
N GLY A 23 14.28 4.47 7.21
CA GLY A 23 15.59 5.10 7.36
C GLY A 23 16.25 4.81 8.72
N ALA A 24 15.48 4.53 9.75
CA ALA A 24 15.97 4.16 11.07
C ALA A 24 16.40 2.68 11.20
N VAL A 25 16.08 1.83 10.20
CA VAL A 25 16.48 0.42 10.22
C VAL A 25 17.99 0.30 10.03
N PRO A 26 18.73 -0.35 10.96
CA PRO A 26 20.16 -0.56 10.80
C PRO A 26 20.48 -1.39 9.55
N GLN A 27 21.53 -1.01 8.81
CA GLN A 27 21.91 -1.65 7.54
C GLN A 27 22.02 -3.18 7.64
N PRO A 28 22.61 -3.78 8.69
CA PRO A 28 22.68 -5.23 8.81
C PRO A 28 21.31 -5.92 9.02
N ALA A 29 20.30 -5.17 9.48
CA ALA A 29 18.93 -5.67 9.67
C ALA A 29 18.08 -5.56 8.41
N TRP A 30 18.46 -4.72 7.45
CA TRP A 30 17.66 -4.39 6.26
C TRP A 30 17.26 -5.62 5.44
N THR A 31 18.18 -6.56 5.27
CA THR A 31 17.93 -7.81 4.50
C THR A 31 17.62 -9.02 5.38
N ARG A 32 17.64 -8.86 6.71
CA ARG A 32 17.40 -9.97 7.64
C ARG A 32 15.91 -10.10 7.94
N PRO A 33 15.27 -11.25 7.66
CA PRO A 33 13.91 -11.53 8.11
C PRO A 33 13.77 -11.45 9.64
N ARG A 34 12.69 -10.84 10.14
CA ARG A 34 12.45 -10.68 11.58
C ARG A 34 12.12 -12.00 12.30
N ALA A 35 11.65 -13.00 11.56
CA ALA A 35 11.35 -14.35 12.02
C ALA A 35 11.29 -15.29 10.81
N PRO A 36 11.38 -16.64 11.01
CA PRO A 36 11.20 -17.59 9.93
C PRO A 36 9.90 -17.36 9.15
N GLY A 37 9.99 -17.28 7.83
CA GLY A 37 8.85 -17.07 6.94
C GLY A 37 8.26 -15.64 6.94
N LYS A 38 8.91 -14.67 7.59
CA LYS A 38 8.56 -13.24 7.52
C LYS A 38 9.49 -12.50 6.58
N TRP A 39 8.97 -11.41 6.05
CA TRP A 39 9.76 -10.50 5.22
C TRP A 39 10.81 -9.74 6.04
N SER A 40 11.93 -9.44 5.39
CA SER A 40 12.90 -8.47 5.89
C SER A 40 12.35 -7.04 5.77
N PRO A 41 12.88 -6.05 6.51
CA PRO A 41 12.51 -4.65 6.35
C PRO A 41 12.60 -4.15 4.91
N GLY A 42 13.64 -4.52 4.16
CA GLY A 42 13.79 -4.19 2.75
C GLY A 42 12.66 -4.78 1.88
N GLN A 43 12.27 -6.03 2.13
CA GLN A 43 11.14 -6.66 1.44
C GLN A 43 9.81 -5.99 1.79
N VAL A 44 9.62 -5.56 3.03
CA VAL A 44 8.45 -4.77 3.43
C VAL A 44 8.40 -3.44 2.70
N ALA A 45 9.52 -2.71 2.61
CA ALA A 45 9.60 -1.45 1.90
C ALA A 45 9.34 -1.60 0.40
N GLU A 46 9.91 -2.63 -0.22
CA GLU A 46 9.67 -2.95 -1.63
C GLU A 46 8.20 -3.30 -1.89
N HIS A 47 7.57 -4.09 -1.01
CA HIS A 47 6.15 -4.41 -1.10
C HIS A 47 5.27 -3.16 -1.07
N VAL A 48 5.56 -2.20 -0.19
CA VAL A 48 4.81 -0.94 -0.11
C VAL A 48 5.00 -0.12 -1.38
N ALA A 49 6.22 -0.03 -1.92
CA ALA A 49 6.47 0.65 -3.20
C ALA A 49 5.68 0.01 -4.36
N ILE A 50 5.72 -1.31 -4.48
CA ILE A 50 4.94 -2.07 -5.47
C ILE A 50 3.43 -1.80 -5.30
N ALA A 51 2.94 -1.71 -4.07
CA ALA A 51 1.52 -1.44 -3.83
C ALA A 51 1.09 -0.07 -4.36
N TYR A 52 1.92 0.98 -4.24
CA TYR A 52 1.65 2.30 -4.84
C TYR A 52 1.75 2.28 -6.36
N GLU A 53 2.73 1.59 -6.94
CA GLU A 53 2.86 1.43 -8.39
C GLU A 53 1.64 0.73 -9.00
N ILE A 54 1.16 -0.33 -8.35
CA ILE A 54 -0.06 -1.02 -8.75
C ILE A 54 -1.29 -0.14 -8.55
N ALA A 55 -1.35 0.62 -7.45
CA ALA A 55 -2.46 1.54 -7.20
C ALA A 55 -2.55 2.62 -8.29
N LEU A 56 -1.43 3.17 -8.71
CA LEU A 56 -1.36 4.11 -9.83
C LEU A 56 -1.80 3.43 -11.14
N ALA A 57 -1.31 2.23 -11.43
CA ALA A 57 -1.70 1.49 -12.63
C ALA A 57 -3.21 1.19 -12.68
N ILE A 58 -3.84 0.93 -11.53
CA ILE A 58 -5.30 0.75 -11.43
C ILE A 58 -6.03 2.06 -11.71
N LEU A 59 -5.57 3.21 -11.17
CA LEU A 59 -6.15 4.53 -11.45
C LEU A 59 -6.11 4.86 -12.94
N ASN A 60 -4.99 4.61 -13.58
CA ASN A 60 -4.75 4.87 -15.00
C ASN A 60 -5.39 3.82 -15.93
N GLY A 61 -5.95 2.73 -15.37
CA GLY A 61 -6.51 1.65 -16.18
C GLY A 61 -5.48 0.79 -16.90
N THR A 62 -4.19 0.87 -16.52
CA THR A 62 -3.07 0.14 -17.14
C THR A 62 -2.68 -1.15 -16.39
N PHE A 63 -3.38 -1.46 -15.30
CA PHE A 63 -3.11 -2.69 -14.54
C PHE A 63 -3.43 -3.94 -15.36
N SER A 64 -2.41 -4.73 -15.67
CA SER A 64 -2.50 -5.96 -16.47
C SER A 64 -2.55 -7.25 -15.63
N GLY A 65 -2.50 -7.14 -14.30
CA GLY A 65 -2.55 -8.29 -13.41
C GLY A 65 -3.92 -8.96 -13.35
N ARG A 66 -3.94 -10.25 -12.95
CA ARG A 66 -5.20 -10.97 -12.75
C ARG A 66 -5.92 -10.46 -11.50
N GLY A 67 -7.13 -9.96 -11.68
CA GLY A 67 -8.04 -9.59 -10.59
C GLY A 67 -8.93 -10.74 -10.13
N ALA A 68 -9.81 -10.47 -9.17
CA ALA A 68 -10.86 -11.41 -8.79
C ALA A 68 -11.96 -11.52 -9.86
N PRO A 69 -12.57 -12.71 -10.04
CA PRO A 69 -13.75 -12.84 -10.87
C PRO A 69 -14.81 -11.80 -10.52
N ARG A 70 -15.40 -11.17 -11.53
CA ARG A 70 -16.35 -10.06 -11.33
C ARG A 70 -17.46 -10.39 -10.35
N VAL A 71 -17.97 -11.63 -10.43
CA VAL A 71 -19.07 -12.13 -9.55
C VAL A 71 -18.65 -12.22 -8.07
N LEU A 72 -17.36 -12.37 -7.76
CA LEU A 72 -16.83 -12.46 -6.39
C LEU A 72 -16.43 -11.11 -5.80
N ARG A 73 -16.27 -10.06 -6.62
CA ARG A 73 -15.82 -8.73 -6.16
C ARG A 73 -16.72 -8.13 -5.07
N PRO A 74 -18.08 -8.20 -5.15
CA PRO A 74 -18.95 -7.68 -4.08
C PRO A 74 -18.75 -8.41 -2.75
N LEU A 75 -18.51 -9.72 -2.78
CA LEU A 75 -18.23 -10.51 -1.59
C LEU A 75 -16.88 -10.12 -0.98
N ILE A 76 -15.82 -10.09 -1.79
CA ILE A 76 -14.48 -9.69 -1.35
C ILE A 76 -14.50 -8.26 -0.79
N ARG A 77 -15.22 -7.35 -1.44
CA ARG A 77 -15.41 -5.99 -0.93
C ARG A 77 -16.05 -5.97 0.46
N THR A 78 -17.04 -6.81 0.70
CA THR A 78 -17.76 -6.84 1.97
C THR A 78 -16.94 -7.48 3.09
N ILE A 79 -16.19 -8.54 2.82
CA ILE A 79 -15.47 -9.30 3.86
C ILE A 79 -14.03 -8.83 4.05
N VAL A 80 -13.44 -8.11 3.08
CA VAL A 80 -12.04 -7.63 3.16
C VAL A 80 -12.00 -6.11 3.19
N PHE A 81 -12.47 -5.44 2.13
CA PHE A 81 -12.28 -4.00 1.96
C PHE A 81 -13.03 -3.17 3.02
N ARG A 82 -14.35 -3.41 3.19
CA ARG A 82 -15.17 -2.63 4.14
C ARG A 82 -14.68 -2.72 5.58
N PRO A 83 -14.31 -3.90 6.13
CA PRO A 83 -13.71 -3.98 7.46
C PRO A 83 -12.41 -3.18 7.58
N VAL A 84 -11.52 -3.24 6.59
CA VAL A 84 -10.26 -2.46 6.59
C VAL A 84 -10.56 -0.96 6.65
N ILE A 85 -11.45 -0.46 5.77
CA ILE A 85 -11.84 0.96 5.77
C ILE A 85 -12.52 1.36 7.09
N LYS A 86 -13.39 0.51 7.64
CA LYS A 86 -14.11 0.79 8.88
C LYS A 86 -13.19 0.81 10.11
N THR A 87 -12.28 -0.14 10.20
CA THR A 87 -11.43 -0.31 11.40
C THR A 87 -10.10 0.41 11.32
N GLY A 88 -9.67 0.82 10.12
CA GLY A 88 -8.33 1.38 9.88
C GLY A 88 -7.21 0.36 10.06
N ARG A 89 -7.49 -0.95 9.96
CA ARG A 89 -6.52 -2.02 10.22
C ARG A 89 -6.65 -3.15 9.23
N PHE A 90 -5.53 -3.70 8.80
CA PHE A 90 -5.48 -4.99 8.10
C PHE A 90 -5.46 -6.14 9.11
N LYS A 91 -6.12 -7.24 8.74
CA LYS A 91 -6.03 -8.48 9.49
C LYS A 91 -4.61 -9.06 9.33
N GLU A 92 -3.99 -9.44 10.44
CA GLU A 92 -2.68 -10.09 10.42
C GLU A 92 -2.73 -11.47 9.73
N GLY A 93 -1.59 -11.86 9.14
CA GLY A 93 -1.44 -13.18 8.53
C GLY A 93 -2.07 -13.35 7.15
N VAL A 94 -2.67 -12.32 6.58
CA VAL A 94 -3.15 -12.36 5.19
C VAL A 94 -1.95 -12.34 4.25
N LYS A 95 -1.88 -13.33 3.36
CA LYS A 95 -0.81 -13.40 2.34
C LYS A 95 -1.07 -12.38 1.24
N ALA A 96 -0.02 -11.66 0.84
CA ALA A 96 -0.09 -10.76 -0.32
C ALA A 96 -0.32 -11.58 -1.60
N PRO A 97 -1.18 -11.12 -2.52
CA PRO A 97 -1.32 -11.71 -3.85
C PRO A 97 -0.02 -11.61 -4.66
N ALA A 98 0.18 -12.52 -5.60
CA ALA A 98 1.42 -12.61 -6.38
C ALA A 98 1.94 -11.28 -6.99
N PRO A 99 1.10 -10.39 -7.55
CA PRO A 99 1.60 -9.13 -8.10
C PRO A 99 2.23 -8.17 -7.08
N PHE A 100 1.94 -8.37 -5.79
CA PHE A 100 2.44 -7.52 -4.69
C PHE A 100 3.64 -8.11 -3.96
N LEU A 101 4.15 -9.26 -4.39
CA LEU A 101 5.27 -9.91 -3.70
C LEU A 101 6.58 -9.18 -3.98
N PRO A 102 7.38 -8.90 -2.93
CA PRO A 102 8.70 -8.33 -3.09
C PRO A 102 9.68 -9.36 -3.65
N THR A 103 10.81 -8.89 -4.15
CA THR A 103 11.90 -9.76 -4.60
C THR A 103 12.61 -10.45 -3.43
N ALA A 104 13.38 -11.49 -3.74
CA ALA A 104 14.21 -12.17 -2.73
C ALA A 104 15.36 -11.27 -2.21
N SER A 105 15.83 -10.35 -3.04
CA SER A 105 16.94 -9.43 -2.75
C SER A 105 16.49 -7.99 -2.99
N PRO A 106 15.87 -7.35 -2.00
CA PRO A 106 15.38 -5.98 -2.14
C PRO A 106 16.56 -5.01 -2.29
N ALA A 107 16.32 -3.90 -3.00
CA ALA A 107 17.28 -2.82 -3.14
C ALA A 107 17.62 -2.16 -1.78
N GLY A 108 18.66 -1.32 -1.76
CA GLY A 108 19.08 -0.58 -0.57
C GLY A 108 18.01 0.40 -0.08
N VAL A 109 18.14 0.84 1.17
CA VAL A 109 17.18 1.75 1.81
C VAL A 109 17.01 3.05 1.01
N ALA A 110 18.12 3.64 0.51
CA ALA A 110 18.09 4.88 -0.26
C ALA A 110 17.27 4.73 -1.55
N ASP A 111 17.53 3.67 -2.33
CA ASP A 111 16.84 3.43 -3.59
C ASP A 111 15.35 3.16 -3.39
N LEU A 112 15.02 2.34 -2.39
CA LEU A 112 13.60 2.05 -2.06
C LEU A 112 12.87 3.27 -1.49
N THR A 113 13.54 4.14 -0.74
CA THR A 113 12.97 5.40 -0.28
C THR A 113 12.60 6.29 -1.46
N VAL A 114 13.52 6.49 -2.40
CA VAL A 114 13.27 7.29 -3.62
C VAL A 114 12.15 6.67 -4.45
N ARG A 115 12.18 5.35 -4.66
CA ARG A 115 11.15 4.62 -5.43
C ARG A 115 9.75 4.76 -4.80
N LEU A 116 9.66 4.53 -3.49
CA LEU A 116 8.39 4.63 -2.77
C LEU A 116 7.84 6.06 -2.79
N GLN A 117 8.68 7.06 -2.51
CA GLN A 117 8.25 8.46 -2.55
C GLN A 117 7.73 8.83 -3.93
N ALA A 118 8.48 8.49 -4.99
CA ALA A 118 8.07 8.78 -6.37
C ALA A 118 6.75 8.10 -6.75
N ALA A 119 6.56 6.84 -6.35
CA ALA A 119 5.32 6.09 -6.61
C ALA A 119 4.12 6.68 -5.85
N ALA A 120 4.30 7.06 -4.58
CA ALA A 120 3.27 7.68 -3.77
C ALA A 120 2.87 9.07 -4.33
N ASP A 121 3.85 9.91 -4.69
CA ASP A 121 3.60 11.22 -5.28
C ASP A 121 2.86 11.11 -6.63
N ALA A 122 3.22 10.12 -7.45
CA ALA A 122 2.55 9.88 -8.72
C ALA A 122 1.10 9.42 -8.52
N PHE A 123 0.86 8.52 -7.55
CA PHE A 123 -0.47 8.07 -7.18
C PHE A 123 -1.35 9.23 -6.71
N GLU A 124 -0.83 10.11 -5.86
CA GLU A 124 -1.57 11.26 -5.34
C GLU A 124 -1.91 12.27 -6.43
N ARG A 125 -0.94 12.63 -7.29
CA ARG A 125 -1.20 13.52 -8.44
C ARG A 125 -2.29 12.98 -9.35
N GLU A 126 -2.27 11.69 -9.64
CA GLU A 126 -3.27 11.05 -10.49
C GLU A 126 -4.65 10.99 -9.80
N LEU A 127 -4.68 10.75 -8.48
CA LEU A 127 -5.91 10.75 -7.71
C LEU A 127 -6.57 12.15 -7.74
N GLU A 128 -5.79 13.22 -7.55
CA GLU A 128 -6.25 14.61 -7.66
C GLU A 128 -6.73 14.92 -9.08
N ALA A 129 -5.98 14.52 -10.10
CA ALA A 129 -6.35 14.74 -11.50
C ALA A 129 -7.67 14.03 -11.83
N THR A 130 -7.81 12.78 -11.39
CA THR A 130 -9.03 11.97 -11.56
C THR A 130 -10.24 12.63 -10.87
N ALA A 131 -10.05 13.17 -9.66
CA ALA A 131 -11.10 13.88 -8.93
C ALA A 131 -11.48 15.21 -9.62
N ARG A 132 -10.50 15.98 -10.11
CA ARG A 132 -10.75 17.22 -10.88
C ARG A 132 -11.54 16.99 -12.17
N MET A 133 -11.39 15.82 -12.79
CA MET A 133 -12.20 15.41 -13.95
C MET A 133 -13.63 14.98 -13.58
N GLY A 134 -14.06 15.15 -12.32
CA GLY A 134 -15.39 14.78 -11.84
C GLY A 134 -15.60 13.30 -11.59
N ARG A 135 -14.57 12.48 -11.71
CA ARG A 135 -14.68 11.06 -11.34
C ARG A 135 -14.68 10.92 -9.80
N THR A 136 -15.54 10.08 -9.28
CA THR A 136 -15.69 9.86 -7.83
C THR A 136 -15.25 8.48 -7.38
N SER A 137 -14.89 7.62 -8.33
CA SER A 137 -14.56 6.21 -8.06
C SER A 137 -13.64 5.62 -9.11
N VAL A 138 -12.94 4.54 -8.75
CA VAL A 138 -12.14 3.67 -9.62
C VAL A 138 -12.72 2.25 -9.64
N ASP A 139 -12.59 1.52 -10.76
CA ASP A 139 -12.92 0.09 -10.83
C ASP A 139 -11.72 -0.74 -10.41
N HIS A 140 -11.70 -1.14 -9.15
CA HIS A 140 -10.60 -1.91 -8.57
C HIS A 140 -10.71 -3.39 -8.96
N PRO A 141 -9.63 -4.05 -9.44
CA PRO A 141 -9.68 -5.42 -9.96
C PRO A 141 -10.12 -6.48 -8.94
N PHE A 142 -10.00 -6.20 -7.64
CA PHE A 142 -10.42 -7.13 -6.57
C PHE A 142 -11.71 -6.72 -5.86
N PHE A 143 -11.99 -5.41 -5.78
CA PHE A 143 -13.09 -4.88 -4.96
C PHE A 143 -14.24 -4.28 -5.78
N GLY A 144 -14.09 -4.20 -7.11
CA GLY A 144 -15.05 -3.50 -7.97
C GLY A 144 -15.01 -1.98 -7.73
N ARG A 145 -16.13 -1.33 -7.82
CA ARG A 145 -16.21 0.13 -7.71
C ARG A 145 -15.86 0.63 -6.31
N VAL A 146 -14.77 1.38 -6.18
CA VAL A 146 -14.23 1.96 -4.93
C VAL A 146 -14.22 3.48 -5.05
N ALA A 147 -14.70 4.20 -4.04
CA ALA A 147 -14.61 5.66 -3.98
C ALA A 147 -13.14 6.11 -3.95
N LEU A 148 -12.81 7.24 -4.59
CA LEU A 148 -11.43 7.75 -4.61
C LEU A 148 -10.90 8.04 -3.20
N SER A 149 -11.71 8.60 -2.32
CA SER A 149 -11.35 8.82 -0.91
C SER A 149 -11.07 7.52 -0.15
N ASP A 150 -11.87 6.47 -0.36
CA ASP A 150 -11.62 5.17 0.24
C ASP A 150 -10.37 4.50 -0.35
N TYR A 151 -10.06 4.77 -1.62
CA TYR A 151 -8.87 4.23 -2.27
C TYR A 151 -7.59 4.86 -1.74
N SER A 152 -7.55 6.19 -1.55
CA SER A 152 -6.47 6.87 -0.88
C SER A 152 -6.30 6.39 0.56
N ARG A 153 -7.41 6.30 1.30
CA ARG A 153 -7.43 5.81 2.68
C ARG A 153 -6.92 4.38 2.81
N LEU A 154 -7.25 3.50 1.85
CA LEU A 154 -6.72 2.13 1.82
C LEU A 154 -5.19 2.13 1.76
N GLN A 155 -4.58 2.99 0.93
CA GLN A 155 -3.13 3.09 0.83
C GLN A 155 -2.50 3.58 2.15
N ALA A 156 -3.09 4.61 2.77
CA ALA A 156 -2.61 5.10 4.07
C ALA A 156 -2.67 4.02 5.16
N ILE A 157 -3.77 3.28 5.26
CA ILE A 157 -3.94 2.16 6.21
C ILE A 157 -2.92 1.05 5.92
N HIS A 158 -2.71 0.70 4.65
CA HIS A 158 -1.75 -0.30 4.22
C HIS A 158 -0.32 0.08 4.60
N THR A 159 0.07 1.32 4.33
CA THR A 159 1.39 1.86 4.65
C THR A 159 1.64 1.84 6.16
N ARG A 160 0.67 2.28 6.98
CA ARG A 160 0.76 2.21 8.45
C ARG A 160 0.84 0.78 8.98
N HIS A 161 0.09 -0.15 8.39
CA HIS A 161 0.19 -1.56 8.75
C HIS A 161 1.62 -2.09 8.57
N HIS A 162 2.27 -1.70 7.48
CA HIS A 162 3.64 -2.13 7.19
C HIS A 162 4.71 -1.34 7.94
N SER A 163 4.46 -0.09 8.36
CA SER A 163 5.37 0.65 9.26
C SER A 163 5.63 -0.11 10.55
N GLN A 164 4.61 -0.77 11.11
CA GLN A 164 4.74 -1.58 12.32
C GLN A 164 5.63 -2.83 12.11
N GLN A 165 5.90 -3.18 10.86
CA GLN A 165 6.72 -4.34 10.50
C GLN A 165 8.19 -3.98 10.24
N LEU A 166 8.55 -2.69 10.21
CA LEU A 166 9.93 -2.23 10.06
C LEU A 166 10.71 -2.25 11.38
N GLY A 167 10.04 -2.07 12.52
CA GLY A 167 10.68 -2.09 13.83
C GLY A 167 11.29 -3.46 14.13
N THR A 168 12.53 -3.49 14.60
CA THR A 168 13.08 -4.63 15.31
C THR A 168 12.26 -4.78 16.60
N ARG A 169 11.50 -5.87 16.74
CA ARG A 169 11.15 -6.28 18.11
C ARG A 169 12.48 -6.68 18.72
N ASP A 170 12.98 -5.85 19.63
CA ASP A 170 14.07 -6.29 20.50
C ASP A 170 13.66 -7.63 21.07
N ALA A 171 14.50 -8.65 20.82
CA ALA A 171 14.33 -9.95 21.45
C ALA A 171 14.54 -9.72 22.95
N VAL A 172 13.44 -9.71 23.70
CA VAL A 172 13.46 -9.88 25.15
C VAL A 172 13.61 -11.35 25.46
#